data_febc88fb66bd0e6ad31a49ee6a650035
#
_entry.id   febc88fb66bd0e6ad31a49ee6a650035
#
_cell.length_a   1.000
_cell.length_b   1.000
_cell.length_c   1.000
_cell.angle_alpha   90.00
_cell.angle_beta   90.00
_cell.angle_gamma   90.00
#
_symmetry.space_group_name_H-M   'P 1'
#
loop_
_entity.id
_entity.type
_entity.pdbx_description
1 polymer ?
#
loop_
_entity_poly.entity_id
_entity_poly.type
_entity_poly.pdbx_seq_one_letter_code
_entity_poly.pdbx_strand_id
1 'polypeptide(L)'
;MGRVFFFIAEAFRALRRSAAPSLAAIVTVVLTTLLIGVFVPVIKASSTTTENVRKQLALEVFMVGDATKKQAKAAQRKINQIPHVSRTEYVSKAEGLKDLRGEVGDQPISEGITQLRGQNPLPILIVVHPDDPDNLPSIQDAIIRPGANGRAKPISPAIDNVSNGQGAANAIRTVTNAVKVILTVIAILLVVASLMLVANTIRLSIYARRREVEVMRLVGATNWFIRWPFVIEGLIVGLSGAALAVGMLWIGKETIIDPLAQNFQLIDNFSTVGFETLVITLLAGAVAVSALGSGITLRRFLRV
;
A
#
# COMPACT_ATOMS: atom_id res chain seq x y z
N MET A 1 13.44 -0.68 -42.17
CA MET A 1 12.06 -0.49 -41.65
C MET A 1 11.05 -1.55 -42.12
N GLY A 2 11.14 -2.11 -43.33
CA GLY A 2 10.16 -3.10 -43.84
C GLY A 2 10.02 -4.44 -43.08
N ARG A 3 11.10 -4.93 -42.43
CA ARG A 3 11.07 -6.20 -41.71
C ARG A 3 10.23 -6.15 -40.41
N VAL A 4 10.32 -5.06 -39.65
CA VAL A 4 9.55 -4.92 -38.39
C VAL A 4 8.06 -4.80 -38.70
N PHE A 5 7.70 -4.00 -39.71
CA PHE A 5 6.29 -3.85 -40.13
C PHE A 5 5.69 -5.17 -40.66
N PHE A 6 6.48 -5.98 -41.37
CA PHE A 6 6.06 -7.32 -41.80
C PHE A 6 5.73 -8.21 -40.59
N PHE A 7 6.60 -8.23 -39.57
CA PHE A 7 6.37 -9.07 -38.38
C PHE A 7 5.17 -8.60 -37.54
N ILE A 8 4.95 -7.29 -37.47
CA ILE A 8 3.76 -6.75 -36.78
C ILE A 8 2.49 -7.12 -37.52
N ALA A 9 2.46 -6.95 -38.83
CA ALA A 9 1.31 -7.34 -39.67
C ALA A 9 1.01 -8.85 -39.61
N GLU A 10 2.06 -9.67 -39.56
CA GLU A 10 1.95 -11.13 -39.46
C GLU A 10 1.44 -11.55 -38.09
N ALA A 11 1.92 -10.91 -37.01
CA ALA A 11 1.43 -11.18 -35.67
C ALA A 11 -0.04 -10.76 -35.49
N PHE A 12 -0.49 -9.68 -36.15
CA PHE A 12 -1.90 -9.27 -36.14
C PHE A 12 -2.81 -10.24 -36.89
N ARG A 13 -2.32 -10.81 -38.02
CA ARG A 13 -3.02 -11.90 -38.74
C ARG A 13 -3.07 -13.18 -37.91
N ALA A 14 -2.02 -13.47 -37.14
CA ALA A 14 -1.98 -14.62 -36.24
C ALA A 14 -3.02 -14.54 -35.13
N LEU A 15 -3.10 -13.37 -34.47
CA LEU A 15 -4.13 -13.10 -33.45
C LEU A 15 -5.55 -13.32 -33.99
N ARG A 16 -5.79 -12.97 -35.25
CA ARG A 16 -7.11 -13.14 -35.89
C ARG A 16 -7.44 -14.60 -36.18
N ARG A 17 -6.41 -15.46 -36.45
CA ARG A 17 -6.58 -16.91 -36.66
C ARG A 17 -6.76 -17.70 -35.36
N SER A 18 -6.15 -17.24 -34.25
CA SER A 18 -6.28 -17.82 -32.90
C SER A 18 -7.07 -16.90 -31.97
N ALA A 19 -8.17 -16.32 -32.45
CA ALA A 19 -8.88 -15.23 -31.78
C ALA A 19 -9.33 -15.62 -30.36
N ALA A 20 -9.90 -16.80 -30.14
CA ALA A 20 -10.42 -17.17 -28.83
C ALA A 20 -9.34 -17.33 -27.76
N PRO A 21 -8.21 -18.04 -27.93
CA PRO A 21 -7.15 -18.11 -26.95
C PRO A 21 -6.45 -16.77 -26.73
N SER A 22 -6.25 -15.98 -27.80
CA SER A 22 -5.60 -14.66 -27.71
C SER A 22 -6.48 -13.66 -26.96
N LEU A 23 -7.80 -13.67 -27.18
CA LEU A 23 -8.73 -12.82 -26.44
C LEU A 23 -8.72 -13.17 -24.95
N ALA A 24 -8.76 -14.45 -24.60
CA ALA A 24 -8.67 -14.89 -23.22
C ALA A 24 -7.38 -14.42 -22.53
N ALA A 25 -6.24 -14.50 -23.25
CA ALA A 25 -4.96 -14.00 -22.75
C ALA A 25 -4.98 -12.47 -22.56
N ILE A 26 -5.51 -11.71 -23.52
CA ILE A 26 -5.65 -10.26 -23.40
C ILE A 26 -6.51 -9.90 -22.20
N VAL A 27 -7.69 -10.51 -22.03
CA VAL A 27 -8.58 -10.27 -20.89
C VAL A 27 -7.87 -10.54 -19.55
N THR A 28 -7.11 -11.63 -19.47
CA THR A 28 -6.36 -11.95 -18.25
C THR A 28 -5.26 -10.92 -17.97
N VAL A 29 -4.53 -10.48 -19.02
CA VAL A 29 -3.53 -9.42 -18.87
C VAL A 29 -4.20 -8.12 -18.43
N VAL A 30 -5.35 -7.74 -19.00
CA VAL A 30 -6.14 -6.58 -18.60
C VAL A 30 -6.49 -6.66 -17.10
N LEU A 31 -7.10 -7.77 -16.67
CA LEU A 31 -7.51 -7.95 -15.28
C LEU A 31 -6.31 -7.91 -14.33
N THR A 32 -5.22 -8.61 -14.68
CA THR A 32 -4.00 -8.63 -13.87
C THR A 32 -3.39 -7.23 -13.75
N THR A 33 -3.24 -6.51 -14.86
CA THR A 33 -2.66 -5.17 -14.90
C THR A 33 -3.55 -4.17 -14.18
N LEU A 34 -4.87 -4.26 -14.34
CA LEU A 34 -5.83 -3.39 -13.67
C LEU A 34 -5.80 -3.60 -12.16
N LEU A 35 -5.80 -4.84 -11.68
CA LEU A 35 -5.73 -5.14 -10.25
C LEU A 35 -4.41 -4.67 -9.64
N ILE A 36 -3.28 -4.92 -10.31
CA ILE A 36 -1.97 -4.41 -9.85
C ILE A 36 -1.97 -2.88 -9.84
N GLY A 37 -2.55 -2.25 -10.87
CA GLY A 37 -2.68 -0.80 -10.99
C GLY A 37 -3.50 -0.16 -9.88
N VAL A 38 -4.47 -0.88 -9.31
CA VAL A 38 -5.23 -0.45 -8.13
C VAL A 38 -4.47 -0.78 -6.83
N PHE A 39 -3.86 -1.95 -6.74
CA PHE A 39 -3.20 -2.41 -5.52
C PHE A 39 -1.96 -1.58 -5.15
N VAL A 40 -1.15 -1.20 -6.15
CA VAL A 40 0.08 -0.43 -5.90
C VAL A 40 -0.20 0.92 -5.21
N PRO A 41 -1.11 1.78 -5.70
CA PRO A 41 -1.48 3.00 -4.99
C PRO A 41 -2.08 2.75 -3.61
N VAL A 42 -2.96 1.75 -3.46
CA VAL A 42 -3.58 1.39 -2.17
C VAL A 42 -2.54 0.97 -1.13
N ILE A 43 -1.59 0.11 -1.51
CA ILE A 43 -0.51 -0.33 -0.63
C ILE A 43 0.36 0.87 -0.21
N LYS A 44 0.67 1.77 -1.15
CA LYS A 44 1.50 2.94 -0.86
C LYS A 44 0.77 3.93 0.03
N ALA A 45 -0.49 4.24 -0.25
CA ALA A 45 -1.33 5.10 0.59
C ALA A 45 -1.43 4.55 2.03
N SER A 46 -1.72 3.25 2.18
CA SER A 46 -1.76 2.60 3.49
C SER A 46 -0.44 2.71 4.26
N SER A 47 0.69 2.54 3.58
CA SER A 47 2.02 2.65 4.21
C SER A 47 2.32 4.07 4.67
N THR A 48 1.99 5.08 3.87
CA THR A 48 2.19 6.50 4.19
C THR A 48 1.31 6.94 5.37
N THR A 49 0.04 6.49 5.39
CA THR A 49 -0.87 6.79 6.50
C THR A 49 -0.36 6.19 7.80
N THR A 50 0.10 4.94 7.78
CA THR A 50 0.68 4.29 8.96
C THR A 50 1.91 5.04 9.49
N GLU A 51 2.77 5.54 8.61
CA GLU A 51 3.95 6.30 8.99
C GLU A 51 3.59 7.69 9.53
N ASN A 52 2.60 8.36 8.96
CA ASN A 52 2.12 9.65 9.46
C ASN A 52 1.47 9.51 10.84
N VAL A 53 0.62 8.49 11.04
CA VAL A 53 0.05 8.18 12.37
C VAL A 53 1.18 7.89 13.37
N ARG A 54 2.20 7.14 12.97
CA ARG A 54 3.36 6.83 13.81
C ARG A 54 4.12 8.09 14.24
N LYS A 55 4.33 9.05 13.33
CA LYS A 55 5.01 10.33 13.64
C LYS A 55 4.20 11.23 14.57
N GLN A 56 2.89 11.03 14.66
CA GLN A 56 1.99 11.76 15.58
C GLN A 56 1.85 11.07 16.93
N LEU A 57 2.44 9.86 17.11
CA LEU A 57 2.39 9.16 18.38
C LEU A 57 3.09 9.98 19.47
N ALA A 58 2.35 10.24 20.52
CA ALA A 58 2.82 10.88 21.73
C ALA A 58 2.47 10.00 22.95
N LEU A 59 3.20 10.16 24.02
CA LEU A 59 2.87 9.59 25.32
C LEU A 59 1.96 10.56 26.06
N GLU A 60 0.82 10.06 26.50
CA GLU A 60 -0.10 10.79 27.35
C GLU A 60 0.15 10.40 28.80
N VAL A 61 0.65 11.38 29.59
CA VAL A 61 0.92 11.20 31.00
C VAL A 61 -0.22 11.84 31.78
N PHE A 62 -1.07 11.01 32.34
CA PHE A 62 -2.20 11.42 33.16
C PHE A 62 -1.73 11.73 34.60
N MET A 63 -2.09 12.89 35.08
CA MET A 63 -1.81 13.28 36.46
C MET A 63 -2.91 12.77 37.39
N VAL A 64 -2.58 12.56 38.65
CA VAL A 64 -3.58 12.26 39.68
C VAL A 64 -4.66 13.36 39.72
N GLY A 65 -5.93 12.97 39.94
CA GLY A 65 -7.08 13.87 39.78
C GLY A 65 -7.03 15.17 40.63
N ASP A 66 -6.33 15.16 41.75
CA ASP A 66 -6.11 16.29 42.64
C ASP A 66 -4.77 17.01 42.41
N ALA A 67 -4.01 16.60 41.39
CA ALA A 67 -2.71 17.19 41.10
C ALA A 67 -2.82 18.70 40.82
N THR A 68 -1.97 19.48 41.49
CA THR A 68 -1.86 20.92 41.29
C THR A 68 -1.03 21.26 40.07
N LYS A 69 -1.26 22.44 39.49
CA LYS A 69 -0.44 22.95 38.35
C LYS A 69 1.06 22.96 38.67
N LYS A 70 1.43 23.21 39.94
CA LYS A 70 2.83 23.23 40.41
C LYS A 70 3.44 21.82 40.36
N GLN A 71 2.69 20.81 40.77
CA GLN A 71 3.13 19.41 40.72
C GLN A 71 3.23 18.89 39.28
N ALA A 72 2.27 19.25 38.43
CA ALA A 72 2.32 18.92 37.02
C ALA A 72 3.54 19.53 36.30
N LYS A 73 3.81 20.81 36.53
CA LYS A 73 5.03 21.46 36.00
C LYS A 73 6.32 20.85 36.53
N ALA A 74 6.35 20.40 37.80
CA ALA A 74 7.50 19.70 38.35
C ALA A 74 7.71 18.32 37.69
N ALA A 75 6.63 17.58 37.42
CA ALA A 75 6.68 16.33 36.68
C ALA A 75 7.15 16.56 35.22
N GLN A 76 6.60 17.58 34.55
CA GLN A 76 7.00 17.98 33.21
C GLN A 76 8.51 18.25 33.08
N ARG A 77 9.09 18.99 34.07
CA ARG A 77 10.54 19.24 34.08
C ARG A 77 11.36 17.97 34.18
N LYS A 78 10.93 16.98 34.97
CA LYS A 78 11.60 15.69 35.07
C LYS A 78 11.49 14.89 33.79
N ILE A 79 10.32 14.93 33.14
CA ILE A 79 10.08 14.25 31.87
C ILE A 79 10.96 14.83 30.74
N ASN A 80 11.11 16.17 30.72
CA ASN A 80 11.98 16.83 29.73
C ASN A 80 13.48 16.50 29.88
N GLN A 81 13.89 15.89 30.97
CA GLN A 81 15.29 15.44 31.19
C GLN A 81 15.51 14.00 30.74
N ILE A 82 14.44 13.30 30.32
CA ILE A 82 14.56 11.93 29.84
C ILE A 82 15.14 11.94 28.39
N PRO A 83 16.13 11.10 28.11
CA PRO A 83 16.66 10.95 26.75
C PRO A 83 15.53 10.67 25.75
N HIS A 84 15.68 11.15 24.52
CA HIS A 84 14.72 10.94 23.42
C HIS A 84 13.37 11.67 23.57
N VAL A 85 13.19 12.52 24.57
CA VAL A 85 12.06 13.45 24.66
C VAL A 85 12.39 14.70 23.87
N SER A 86 11.63 14.96 22.79
CA SER A 86 11.80 16.14 21.96
C SER A 86 11.11 17.36 22.55
N ARG A 87 9.85 17.22 22.95
CA ARG A 87 9.06 18.28 23.56
C ARG A 87 7.96 17.71 24.46
N THR A 88 7.52 18.52 25.43
CA THR A 88 6.34 18.20 26.24
C THR A 88 5.34 19.32 26.16
N GLU A 89 4.08 19.00 26.10
CA GLU A 89 2.97 19.94 26.10
C GLU A 89 2.11 19.72 27.32
N TYR A 90 1.79 20.82 28.03
CA TYR A 90 0.93 20.80 29.19
C TYR A 90 -0.50 21.10 28.77
N VAL A 91 -1.42 20.18 28.98
CA VAL A 91 -2.84 20.35 28.71
C VAL A 91 -3.58 20.48 30.05
N SER A 92 -4.22 21.62 30.25
CA SER A 92 -5.03 21.85 31.45
C SER A 92 -6.35 21.09 31.39
N LYS A 93 -7.00 20.88 32.56
CA LYS A 93 -8.33 20.25 32.61
C LYS A 93 -9.35 20.93 31.69
N ALA A 94 -9.29 22.24 31.55
CA ALA A 94 -10.21 23.02 30.74
C ALA A 94 -9.92 22.85 29.24
N GLU A 95 -8.65 22.83 28.85
CA GLU A 95 -8.21 22.57 27.48
C GLU A 95 -8.58 21.14 27.06
N GLY A 96 -8.26 20.12 27.89
CA GLY A 96 -8.61 18.74 27.59
C GLY A 96 -10.12 18.53 27.41
N LEU A 97 -10.96 19.25 28.18
CA LEU A 97 -12.41 19.20 27.99
C LEU A 97 -12.85 19.87 26.68
N LYS A 98 -12.19 20.96 26.30
CA LYS A 98 -12.46 21.65 25.02
C LYS A 98 -12.06 20.79 23.83
N ASP A 99 -10.91 20.16 23.92
CA ASP A 99 -10.40 19.27 22.84
C ASP A 99 -11.30 18.04 22.68
N LEU A 100 -11.70 17.42 23.81
CA LEU A 100 -12.64 16.30 23.78
C LEU A 100 -13.99 16.68 23.17
N ARG A 101 -14.50 17.87 23.46
CA ARG A 101 -15.75 18.36 22.83
C ARG A 101 -15.57 18.59 21.31
N GLY A 102 -14.41 19.08 20.90
CA GLY A 102 -14.08 19.27 19.50
C GLY A 102 -14.01 17.96 18.69
N GLU A 103 -13.48 16.92 19.31
CA GLU A 103 -13.34 15.59 18.68
C GLU A 103 -14.67 14.82 18.64
N VAL A 104 -15.48 14.89 19.70
CA VAL A 104 -16.73 14.12 19.80
C VAL A 104 -17.90 14.79 19.06
N GLY A 105 -17.83 16.10 18.78
CA GLY A 105 -18.87 16.85 18.11
C GLY A 105 -20.23 16.77 18.84
N ASP A 106 -21.33 16.71 18.09
CA ASP A 106 -22.70 16.63 18.62
C ASP A 106 -23.17 15.20 18.97
N GLN A 107 -22.27 14.29 19.29
CA GLN A 107 -22.63 12.93 19.66
C GLN A 107 -23.23 12.83 21.10
N PRO A 108 -23.98 11.76 21.44
CA PRO A 108 -24.63 11.58 22.77
C PRO A 108 -23.65 11.67 23.96
N ILE A 109 -22.36 11.47 23.74
CA ILE A 109 -21.30 11.62 24.76
C ILE A 109 -21.18 13.09 25.21
N SER A 110 -21.46 14.06 24.32
CA SER A 110 -21.43 15.50 24.65
C SER A 110 -22.51 15.86 25.68
N GLU A 111 -23.68 15.18 25.63
CA GLU A 111 -24.75 15.35 26.61
C GLU A 111 -24.34 14.80 28.01
N GLY A 112 -23.63 13.64 28.03
CA GLY A 112 -23.08 13.09 29.26
C GLY A 112 -22.07 14.03 29.93
N ILE A 113 -21.21 14.67 29.13
CA ILE A 113 -20.24 15.68 29.61
C ILE A 113 -20.98 16.91 30.15
N THR A 114 -22.09 17.30 29.56
CA THR A 114 -22.89 18.45 29.99
C THR A 114 -23.64 18.15 31.30
N GLN A 115 -24.03 16.88 31.55
CA GLN A 115 -24.70 16.44 32.76
C GLN A 115 -23.79 16.41 34.03
N LEU A 116 -22.47 16.54 33.88
CA LEU A 116 -21.51 16.56 35.00
C LEU A 116 -21.59 17.83 35.85
N ARG A 117 -22.66 18.62 35.76
CA ARG A 117 -22.96 19.80 36.61
C ARG A 117 -21.76 20.74 36.82
N GLY A 118 -20.96 20.96 35.77
CA GLY A 118 -19.83 21.89 35.82
C GLY A 118 -18.56 21.33 36.48
N GLN A 119 -18.56 20.10 36.98
CA GLN A 119 -17.33 19.46 37.48
C GLN A 119 -16.62 18.79 36.30
N ASN A 120 -15.42 19.24 36.03
CA ASN A 120 -14.55 18.64 35.01
C ASN A 120 -13.79 17.45 35.64
N PRO A 121 -14.14 16.19 35.29
CA PRO A 121 -13.51 14.99 35.84
C PRO A 121 -12.15 14.69 35.21
N LEU A 122 -11.79 15.39 34.12
CA LEU A 122 -10.54 15.13 33.41
C LEU A 122 -9.34 15.48 34.28
N PRO A 123 -8.30 14.64 34.31
CA PRO A 123 -7.04 14.98 34.95
C PRO A 123 -6.26 15.99 34.11
N ILE A 124 -5.22 16.57 34.71
CA ILE A 124 -4.20 17.28 33.92
C ILE A 124 -3.43 16.27 33.10
N LEU A 125 -3.15 16.61 31.86
CA LEU A 125 -2.46 15.76 30.89
C LEU A 125 -1.12 16.43 30.52
N ILE A 126 -0.06 15.62 30.41
CA ILE A 126 1.21 16.04 29.80
C ILE A 126 1.40 15.15 28.56
N VAL A 127 1.38 15.77 27.40
CA VAL A 127 1.65 15.10 26.13
C VAL A 127 3.16 15.15 25.88
N VAL A 128 3.78 14.00 25.71
CA VAL A 128 5.23 13.84 25.52
C VAL A 128 5.48 13.38 24.09
N HIS A 129 6.17 14.22 23.33
CA HIS A 129 6.56 13.91 21.95
C HIS A 129 7.99 13.36 21.94
N PRO A 130 8.22 12.16 21.41
CA PRO A 130 9.56 11.61 21.24
C PRO A 130 10.29 12.30 20.08
N ASP A 131 11.61 12.14 20.02
CA ASP A 131 12.42 12.45 18.84
C ASP A 131 12.21 11.42 17.74
N ASP A 132 12.06 10.13 18.11
CA ASP A 132 11.69 9.03 17.25
C ASP A 132 10.61 8.18 17.94
N PRO A 133 9.51 7.85 17.24
CA PRO A 133 8.44 6.99 17.77
C PRO A 133 8.90 5.62 18.29
N ASP A 134 10.04 5.11 17.81
CA ASP A 134 10.60 3.84 18.28
C ASP A 134 11.14 3.94 19.73
N ASN A 135 11.39 5.17 20.22
CA ASN A 135 11.85 5.43 21.58
C ASN A 135 10.71 5.53 22.60
N LEU A 136 9.44 5.49 22.17
CA LEU A 136 8.27 5.57 23.07
C LEU A 136 8.30 4.55 24.21
N PRO A 137 8.63 3.25 24.00
CA PRO A 137 8.72 2.29 25.09
C PRO A 137 9.79 2.67 26.11
N SER A 138 10.96 3.12 25.64
CA SER A 138 12.06 3.53 26.50
C SER A 138 11.72 4.76 27.35
N ILE A 139 11.00 5.71 26.78
CA ILE A 139 10.50 6.90 27.49
C ILE A 139 9.44 6.50 28.51
N GLN A 140 8.50 5.60 28.14
CA GLN A 140 7.48 5.09 29.04
C GLN A 140 8.11 4.38 30.25
N ASP A 141 9.08 3.49 30.02
CA ASP A 141 9.80 2.78 31.08
C ASP A 141 10.62 3.73 31.97
N ALA A 142 11.11 4.84 31.43
CA ALA A 142 11.78 5.88 32.21
C ALA A 142 10.81 6.70 33.09
N ILE A 143 9.56 6.92 32.62
CA ILE A 143 8.52 7.62 33.37
C ILE A 143 7.92 6.69 34.43
N ILE A 144 7.62 5.45 34.10
CA ILE A 144 7.07 4.42 34.98
C ILE A 144 8.08 3.27 35.09
N ARG A 145 8.96 3.36 36.10
CA ARG A 145 9.94 2.27 36.29
C ARG A 145 9.27 1.02 36.86
N PRO A 146 9.55 -0.15 36.28
CA PRO A 146 9.09 -1.39 36.86
C PRO A 146 9.72 -1.57 38.26
N GLY A 147 8.90 -1.61 39.29
CA GLY A 147 9.34 -1.83 40.65
C GLY A 147 9.64 -3.30 40.91
N ALA A 148 10.53 -3.59 41.89
CA ALA A 148 10.95 -4.96 42.25
C ALA A 148 9.80 -5.89 42.68
N ASN A 149 8.61 -5.35 43.02
CA ASN A 149 7.43 -6.09 43.46
C ASN A 149 6.29 -6.07 42.42
N GLY A 150 6.58 -5.80 41.15
CA GLY A 150 5.55 -5.72 40.09
C GLY A 150 4.67 -4.45 40.17
N ARG A 151 4.89 -3.55 41.14
CA ARG A 151 4.19 -2.26 41.21
C ARG A 151 4.99 -1.20 40.45
N ALA A 152 4.34 -0.58 39.46
CA ALA A 152 4.91 0.52 38.72
C ALA A 152 5.23 1.70 39.64
N LYS A 153 6.48 2.20 39.58
CA LYS A 153 6.90 3.38 40.37
C LYS A 153 7.11 4.55 39.41
N PRO A 154 6.17 5.50 39.36
CA PRO A 154 6.31 6.66 38.50
C PRO A 154 7.46 7.58 38.99
N ILE A 155 8.10 8.32 38.06
CA ILE A 155 9.16 9.30 38.31
C ILE A 155 8.71 10.45 39.21
N SER A 156 7.40 10.67 39.31
CA SER A 156 6.75 11.62 40.18
C SER A 156 5.47 11.04 40.81
N PRO A 157 5.23 11.20 42.11
CA PRO A 157 4.01 10.67 42.76
C PRO A 157 2.72 11.34 42.25
N ALA A 158 2.83 12.44 41.51
CA ALA A 158 1.71 13.14 40.91
C ALA A 158 1.27 12.52 39.57
N ILE A 159 1.98 11.50 39.05
CA ILE A 159 1.62 10.76 37.85
C ILE A 159 0.76 9.57 38.26
N ASP A 160 -0.42 9.43 37.64
CA ASP A 160 -1.34 8.33 37.87
C ASP A 160 -1.11 7.21 36.85
N ASN A 161 -1.15 7.57 35.58
CA ASN A 161 -1.04 6.60 34.48
C ASN A 161 -0.30 7.19 33.29
N VAL A 162 0.27 6.33 32.48
CA VAL A 162 0.87 6.69 31.17
C VAL A 162 0.26 5.83 30.11
N SER A 163 -0.41 6.47 29.17
CA SER A 163 -0.95 5.81 27.98
C SER A 163 -0.06 6.14 26.78
N ASN A 164 0.32 5.12 26.06
CA ASN A 164 0.92 5.29 24.75
C ASN A 164 -0.11 4.92 23.70
N GLY A 165 -0.35 5.74 22.72
CA GLY A 165 -1.22 5.42 21.59
C GLY A 165 -0.73 4.21 20.75
N GLN A 166 0.32 3.51 21.22
CA GLN A 166 0.94 2.37 20.52
C GLN A 166 -0.02 1.21 20.32
N GLY A 167 -0.98 0.99 21.22
CA GLY A 167 -1.96 -0.08 21.06
C GLY A 167 -2.78 0.10 19.77
N ALA A 168 -3.32 1.29 19.57
CA ALA A 168 -4.07 1.63 18.37
C ALA A 168 -3.16 1.66 17.12
N ALA A 169 -1.98 2.26 17.21
CA ALA A 169 -1.03 2.31 16.12
C ALA A 169 -0.53 0.90 15.72
N ASN A 170 -0.26 0.03 16.68
CA ASN A 170 0.13 -1.36 16.41
C ASN A 170 -1.01 -2.15 15.78
N ALA A 171 -2.26 -1.93 16.21
CA ALA A 171 -3.43 -2.55 15.58
C ALA A 171 -3.57 -2.09 14.13
N ILE A 172 -3.48 -0.79 13.85
CA ILE A 172 -3.50 -0.23 12.50
C ILE A 172 -2.36 -0.83 11.65
N ARG A 173 -1.14 -0.87 12.17
CA ARG A 173 0.03 -1.46 11.50
C ARG A 173 -0.17 -2.94 11.18
N THR A 174 -0.71 -3.71 12.12
CA THR A 174 -0.98 -5.14 11.93
C THR A 174 -1.99 -5.36 10.82
N VAL A 175 -3.09 -4.62 10.83
CA VAL A 175 -4.13 -4.68 9.79
C VAL A 175 -3.54 -4.25 8.43
N THR A 176 -2.83 -3.13 8.39
CA THR A 176 -2.20 -2.64 7.14
C THR A 176 -1.20 -3.66 6.57
N ASN A 177 -0.36 -4.27 7.42
CA ASN A 177 0.57 -5.29 6.98
C ASN A 177 -0.14 -6.56 6.49
N ALA A 178 -1.21 -6.99 7.16
CA ALA A 178 -2.01 -8.12 6.71
C ALA A 178 -2.63 -7.86 5.33
N VAL A 179 -3.24 -6.69 5.13
CA VAL A 179 -3.79 -6.27 3.83
C VAL A 179 -2.68 -6.24 2.77
N LYS A 180 -1.53 -5.64 3.06
CA LYS A 180 -0.38 -5.60 2.13
C LYS A 180 0.08 -6.99 1.73
N VAL A 181 0.22 -7.92 2.67
CA VAL A 181 0.62 -9.30 2.39
C VAL A 181 -0.40 -10.00 1.51
N ILE A 182 -1.70 -9.89 1.85
CA ILE A 182 -2.79 -10.49 1.07
C ILE A 182 -2.78 -9.95 -0.37
N LEU A 183 -2.74 -8.64 -0.55
CA LEU A 183 -2.72 -8.02 -1.89
C LEU A 183 -1.47 -8.44 -2.69
N THR A 184 -0.31 -8.53 -2.03
CA THR A 184 0.94 -8.98 -2.67
C THR A 184 0.84 -10.45 -3.13
N VAL A 185 0.29 -11.33 -2.30
CA VAL A 185 0.09 -12.74 -2.65
C VAL A 185 -0.87 -12.86 -3.84
N ILE A 186 -2.00 -12.13 -3.81
CA ILE A 186 -2.95 -12.11 -4.93
C ILE A 186 -2.27 -11.60 -6.21
N ALA A 187 -1.49 -10.52 -6.13
CA ALA A 187 -0.77 -9.99 -7.29
C ALA A 187 0.21 -11.01 -7.89
N ILE A 188 0.96 -11.72 -7.06
CA ILE A 188 1.87 -12.78 -7.51
C ILE A 188 1.11 -13.91 -8.20
N LEU A 189 0.01 -14.38 -7.61
CA LEU A 189 -0.83 -15.43 -8.20
C LEU A 189 -1.40 -15.01 -9.55
N LEU A 190 -1.85 -13.76 -9.68
CA LEU A 190 -2.35 -13.20 -10.93
C LEU A 190 -1.26 -13.13 -12.02
N VAL A 191 -0.04 -12.71 -11.64
CA VAL A 191 1.11 -12.69 -12.55
C VAL A 191 1.44 -14.11 -13.04
N VAL A 192 1.45 -15.09 -12.14
CA VAL A 192 1.69 -16.50 -12.50
C VAL A 192 0.58 -17.03 -13.43
N ALA A 193 -0.68 -16.74 -13.12
CA ALA A 193 -1.82 -17.11 -13.97
C ALA A 193 -1.71 -16.47 -15.35
N SER A 194 -1.37 -15.19 -15.43
CA SER A 194 -1.15 -14.47 -16.69
C SER A 194 0.00 -15.08 -17.51
N LEU A 195 1.13 -15.38 -16.86
CA LEU A 195 2.25 -16.08 -17.49
C LEU A 195 1.83 -17.43 -18.07
N MET A 196 1.08 -18.24 -17.31
CA MET A 196 0.60 -19.54 -17.77
C MET A 196 -0.34 -19.41 -18.96
N LEU A 197 -1.22 -18.42 -18.96
CA LEU A 197 -2.17 -18.23 -20.04
C LEU A 197 -1.50 -17.72 -21.32
N VAL A 198 -0.58 -16.77 -21.21
CA VAL A 198 0.24 -16.31 -22.34
C VAL A 198 1.06 -17.49 -22.90
N ALA A 199 1.67 -18.29 -22.03
CA ALA A 199 2.41 -19.48 -22.43
C ALA A 199 1.54 -20.49 -23.18
N ASN A 200 0.32 -20.73 -22.71
CA ASN A 200 -0.62 -21.63 -23.34
C ASN A 200 -1.10 -21.10 -24.71
N THR A 201 -1.35 -19.80 -24.82
CA THR A 201 -1.73 -19.16 -26.09
C THR A 201 -0.62 -19.29 -27.12
N ILE A 202 0.63 -19.06 -26.75
CA ILE A 202 1.79 -19.24 -27.62
C ILE A 202 1.95 -20.71 -28.03
N ARG A 203 1.75 -21.64 -27.09
CA ARG A 203 1.77 -23.07 -27.40
C ARG A 203 0.73 -23.44 -28.48
N LEU A 204 -0.50 -22.96 -28.33
CA LEU A 204 -1.56 -23.19 -29.31
C LEU A 204 -1.24 -22.55 -30.66
N SER A 205 -0.65 -21.37 -30.69
CA SER A 205 -0.20 -20.68 -31.90
C SER A 205 0.89 -21.48 -32.62
N ILE A 206 1.88 -22.04 -31.90
CA ILE A 206 2.91 -22.93 -32.47
C ILE A 206 2.26 -24.18 -33.08
N TYR A 207 1.31 -24.80 -32.37
CA TYR A 207 0.61 -25.98 -32.86
C TYR A 207 -0.19 -25.70 -34.12
N ALA A 208 -0.87 -24.58 -34.21
CA ALA A 208 -1.64 -24.16 -35.39
C ALA A 208 -0.76 -23.97 -36.63
N ARG A 209 0.51 -23.56 -36.42
CA ARG A 209 1.47 -23.29 -37.51
C ARG A 209 2.59 -24.32 -37.61
N ARG A 210 2.39 -25.54 -37.08
CA ARG A 210 3.44 -26.58 -37.04
C ARG A 210 4.05 -26.89 -38.40
N ARG A 211 3.24 -26.92 -39.47
CA ARG A 211 3.71 -27.18 -40.86
C ARG A 211 4.61 -26.06 -41.39
N GLU A 212 4.26 -24.80 -41.09
CA GLU A 212 5.09 -23.64 -41.46
C GLU A 212 6.45 -23.68 -40.76
N VAL A 213 6.46 -24.04 -39.46
CA VAL A 213 7.69 -24.19 -38.63
C VAL A 213 8.55 -25.34 -39.18
N GLU A 214 7.94 -26.46 -39.59
CA GLU A 214 8.65 -27.62 -40.18
C GLU A 214 9.31 -27.26 -41.50
N VAL A 215 8.61 -26.57 -42.41
CA VAL A 215 9.16 -26.07 -43.65
C VAL A 215 10.33 -25.11 -43.39
N MET A 216 10.20 -24.17 -42.45
CA MET A 216 11.30 -23.25 -42.11
C MET A 216 12.54 -24.01 -41.62
N ARG A 217 12.39 -25.10 -40.88
CA ARG A 217 13.51 -25.95 -40.44
C ARG A 217 14.16 -26.70 -41.62
N LEU A 218 13.37 -27.21 -42.54
CA LEU A 218 13.87 -27.91 -43.74
C LEU A 218 14.72 -26.96 -44.62
N VAL A 219 14.37 -25.70 -44.68
CA VAL A 219 15.10 -24.68 -45.48
C VAL A 219 16.33 -24.13 -44.71
N GLY A 220 16.58 -24.63 -43.47
CA GLY A 220 17.75 -24.23 -42.65
C GLY A 220 17.58 -22.94 -41.83
N ALA A 221 16.35 -22.51 -41.56
CA ALA A 221 16.12 -21.34 -40.72
C ALA A 221 16.64 -21.56 -39.29
N THR A 222 17.30 -20.54 -38.75
CA THR A 222 17.81 -20.60 -37.37
C THR A 222 16.67 -20.63 -36.34
N ASN A 223 16.90 -21.32 -35.22
CA ASN A 223 15.90 -21.39 -34.12
C ASN A 223 15.44 -20.02 -33.63
N TRP A 224 16.32 -19.01 -33.70
CA TRP A 224 15.98 -17.63 -33.34
C TRP A 224 15.00 -16.99 -34.33
N PHE A 225 15.18 -17.22 -35.59
CA PHE A 225 14.28 -16.72 -36.64
C PHE A 225 12.88 -17.32 -36.52
N ILE A 226 12.78 -18.62 -36.19
CA ILE A 226 11.51 -19.33 -35.98
C ILE A 226 10.78 -18.78 -34.72
N ARG A 227 11.51 -18.33 -33.70
CA ARG A 227 10.94 -17.86 -32.41
C ARG A 227 10.38 -16.46 -32.49
N TRP A 228 10.97 -15.57 -33.28
CA TRP A 228 10.60 -14.16 -33.33
C TRP A 228 9.11 -13.87 -33.52
N PRO A 229 8.38 -14.50 -34.45
CA PRO A 229 6.95 -14.24 -34.63
C PRO A 229 6.13 -14.50 -33.36
N PHE A 230 6.44 -15.55 -32.62
CA PHE A 230 5.73 -15.92 -31.39
C PHE A 230 6.07 -15.00 -30.22
N VAL A 231 7.31 -14.49 -30.14
CA VAL A 231 7.68 -13.48 -29.15
C VAL A 231 6.91 -12.17 -29.39
N ILE A 232 6.83 -11.75 -30.66
CA ILE A 232 6.08 -10.55 -31.05
C ILE A 232 4.57 -10.74 -30.77
N GLU A 233 4.02 -11.93 -31.05
CA GLU A 233 2.63 -12.26 -30.72
C GLU A 233 2.36 -12.09 -29.20
N GLY A 234 3.22 -12.66 -28.36
CA GLY A 234 3.11 -12.50 -26.90
C GLY A 234 3.25 -11.04 -26.45
N LEU A 235 4.18 -10.29 -27.04
CA LEU A 235 4.35 -8.86 -26.78
C LEU A 235 3.11 -8.04 -27.14
N ILE A 236 2.49 -8.31 -28.29
CA ILE A 236 1.27 -7.62 -28.72
C ILE A 236 0.12 -7.92 -27.76
N VAL A 237 -0.05 -9.17 -27.34
CA VAL A 237 -1.05 -9.57 -26.34
C VAL A 237 -0.82 -8.81 -25.03
N GLY A 238 0.42 -8.77 -24.53
CA GLY A 238 0.78 -8.07 -23.31
C GLY A 238 0.57 -6.57 -23.38
N LEU A 239 1.05 -5.94 -24.44
CA LEU A 239 0.93 -4.50 -24.66
C LEU A 239 -0.53 -4.06 -24.87
N SER A 240 -1.31 -4.79 -25.65
CA SER A 240 -2.72 -4.47 -25.86
C SER A 240 -3.53 -4.62 -24.58
N GLY A 241 -3.29 -5.67 -23.80
CA GLY A 241 -3.92 -5.86 -22.50
C GLY A 241 -3.55 -4.76 -21.50
N ALA A 242 -2.25 -4.42 -21.41
CA ALA A 242 -1.81 -3.35 -20.53
C ALA A 242 -2.33 -1.97 -20.96
N ALA A 243 -2.36 -1.67 -22.25
CA ALA A 243 -2.89 -0.40 -22.76
C ALA A 243 -4.39 -0.24 -22.45
N LEU A 244 -5.17 -1.31 -22.60
CA LEU A 244 -6.59 -1.31 -22.22
C LEU A 244 -6.76 -1.13 -20.72
N ALA A 245 -5.97 -1.82 -19.89
CA ALA A 245 -6.00 -1.67 -18.43
C ALA A 245 -5.64 -0.23 -17.99
N VAL A 246 -4.60 0.35 -18.57
CA VAL A 246 -4.20 1.75 -18.31
C VAL A 246 -5.30 2.72 -18.72
N GLY A 247 -5.95 2.50 -19.87
CA GLY A 247 -7.09 3.31 -20.30
C GLY A 247 -8.26 3.23 -19.29
N MET A 248 -8.58 2.04 -18.79
CA MET A 248 -9.61 1.85 -17.75
C MET A 248 -9.22 2.53 -16.43
N LEU A 249 -7.94 2.44 -16.02
CA LEU A 249 -7.43 3.11 -14.82
C LEU A 249 -7.49 4.63 -14.97
N TRP A 250 -7.17 5.16 -16.14
CA TRP A 250 -7.25 6.59 -16.42
C TRP A 250 -8.71 7.10 -16.34
N ILE A 251 -9.63 6.38 -16.97
CA ILE A 251 -11.07 6.70 -16.87
C ILE A 251 -11.53 6.63 -15.41
N GLY A 252 -11.18 5.57 -14.69
CA GLY A 252 -11.53 5.40 -13.28
C GLY A 252 -10.95 6.51 -12.39
N LYS A 253 -9.72 6.94 -12.67
CA LYS A 253 -9.11 8.08 -11.97
C LYS A 253 -9.94 9.35 -12.19
N GLU A 254 -10.21 9.70 -13.43
CA GLU A 254 -10.86 10.97 -13.80
C GLU A 254 -12.34 11.03 -13.38
N THR A 255 -13.04 9.88 -13.43
CA THR A 255 -14.47 9.82 -13.12
C THR A 255 -14.80 9.55 -11.65
N ILE A 256 -13.91 8.87 -10.92
CA ILE A 256 -14.19 8.44 -9.55
C ILE A 256 -13.23 9.12 -8.56
N ILE A 257 -11.90 9.00 -8.79
CA ILE A 257 -10.91 9.39 -7.78
C ILE A 257 -10.79 10.92 -7.70
N ASP A 258 -10.65 11.61 -8.82
CA ASP A 258 -10.44 13.06 -8.85
C ASP A 258 -11.65 13.85 -8.28
N PRO A 259 -12.91 13.51 -8.58
CA PRO A 259 -14.07 14.14 -7.93
C PRO A 259 -14.19 13.85 -6.43
N LEU A 260 -13.82 12.62 -6.00
CA LEU A 260 -13.79 12.29 -4.57
C LEU A 260 -12.69 13.08 -3.83
N ALA A 261 -11.52 13.20 -4.41
CA ALA A 261 -10.41 13.94 -3.81
C ALA A 261 -10.75 15.43 -3.62
N GLN A 262 -11.47 16.04 -4.57
CA GLN A 262 -11.91 17.44 -4.46
C GLN A 262 -12.94 17.67 -3.34
N ASN A 263 -13.76 16.67 -3.02
CA ASN A 263 -14.82 16.78 -2.00
C ASN A 263 -14.36 16.34 -0.60
N PHE A 264 -13.28 15.55 -0.51
CA PHE A 264 -12.77 15.02 0.75
C PHE A 264 -11.29 15.41 0.92
N GLN A 265 -11.02 16.47 1.67
CA GLN A 265 -9.65 16.94 2.00
C GLN A 265 -8.74 15.85 2.58
N LEU A 266 -9.31 14.80 3.16
CA LEU A 266 -8.57 13.66 3.68
C LEU A 266 -7.88 12.85 2.57
N ILE A 267 -8.42 12.86 1.33
CA ILE A 267 -7.89 12.08 0.20
C ILE A 267 -6.74 12.84 -0.48
N ASP A 268 -6.76 14.17 -0.46
CA ASP A 268 -5.75 15.02 -1.10
C ASP A 268 -4.35 14.87 -0.44
N ASN A 269 -4.32 14.51 0.84
CA ASN A 269 -3.09 14.28 1.61
C ASN A 269 -2.46 12.89 1.40
N PHE A 270 -3.11 11.98 0.65
CA PHE A 270 -2.49 10.69 0.34
C PHE A 270 -1.43 10.86 -0.77
N SER A 271 -0.15 10.79 -0.40
CA SER A 271 0.93 10.72 -1.37
C SER A 271 0.84 9.41 -2.15
N THR A 272 0.13 9.44 -3.26
CA THR A 272 0.03 8.31 -4.19
C THR A 272 1.22 8.30 -5.16
N VAL A 273 1.44 7.17 -5.81
CA VAL A 273 2.39 7.09 -6.93
C VAL A 273 1.87 8.00 -8.04
N GLY A 274 2.72 8.86 -8.58
CA GLY A 274 2.35 9.65 -9.76
C GLY A 274 1.80 8.75 -10.86
N PHE A 275 0.66 9.12 -11.43
CA PHE A 275 -0.02 8.28 -12.43
C PHE A 275 0.89 7.91 -13.60
N GLU A 276 1.76 8.85 -14.04
CA GLU A 276 2.75 8.58 -15.08
C GLU A 276 3.72 7.46 -14.71
N THR A 277 4.25 7.49 -13.49
CA THR A 277 5.15 6.44 -12.98
C THR A 277 4.44 5.09 -12.89
N LEU A 278 3.17 5.09 -12.46
CA LEU A 278 2.33 3.90 -12.43
C LEU A 278 2.15 3.31 -13.83
N VAL A 279 1.80 4.14 -14.82
CA VAL A 279 1.61 3.71 -16.21
C VAL A 279 2.89 3.08 -16.77
N ILE A 280 4.03 3.74 -16.59
CA ILE A 280 5.33 3.21 -17.08
C ILE A 280 5.64 1.87 -16.41
N THR A 281 5.42 1.76 -15.11
CA THR A 281 5.68 0.53 -14.35
C THR A 281 4.77 -0.62 -14.80
N LEU A 282 3.49 -0.36 -15.02
CA LEU A 282 2.53 -1.33 -15.49
C LEU A 282 2.84 -1.82 -16.92
N LEU A 283 3.16 -0.91 -17.83
CA LEU A 283 3.55 -1.26 -19.20
C LEU A 283 4.85 -2.07 -19.23
N ALA A 284 5.87 -1.64 -18.48
CA ALA A 284 7.13 -2.36 -18.37
C ALA A 284 6.93 -3.76 -17.76
N GLY A 285 6.09 -3.88 -16.70
CA GLY A 285 5.74 -5.15 -16.08
C GLY A 285 5.02 -6.08 -17.05
N ALA A 286 4.04 -5.59 -17.79
CA ALA A 286 3.31 -6.39 -18.79
C ALA A 286 4.22 -6.90 -19.92
N VAL A 287 5.12 -6.03 -20.41
CA VAL A 287 6.14 -6.43 -21.40
C VAL A 287 7.06 -7.51 -20.83
N ALA A 288 7.53 -7.35 -19.60
CA ALA A 288 8.41 -8.32 -18.95
C ALA A 288 7.69 -9.67 -18.77
N VAL A 289 6.46 -9.69 -18.27
CA VAL A 289 5.65 -10.91 -18.09
C VAL A 289 5.41 -11.60 -19.42
N SER A 290 5.05 -10.85 -20.46
CA SER A 290 4.79 -11.40 -21.81
C SER A 290 6.05 -11.94 -22.46
N ALA A 291 7.18 -11.24 -22.32
CA ALA A 291 8.47 -11.70 -22.83
C ALA A 291 8.96 -12.98 -22.13
N LEU A 292 8.81 -13.04 -20.79
CA LEU A 292 9.15 -14.22 -20.00
C LEU A 292 8.25 -15.41 -20.36
N GLY A 293 6.93 -15.21 -20.41
CA GLY A 293 5.97 -16.25 -20.77
C GLY A 293 6.24 -16.83 -22.16
N SER A 294 6.49 -15.96 -23.15
CA SER A 294 6.89 -16.35 -24.50
C SER A 294 8.24 -17.08 -24.49
N GLY A 295 9.26 -16.53 -23.83
CA GLY A 295 10.61 -17.09 -23.81
C GLY A 295 10.68 -18.49 -23.18
N ILE A 296 9.99 -18.69 -22.06
CA ILE A 296 9.94 -19.98 -21.34
C ILE A 296 9.27 -21.04 -22.23
N THR A 297 8.13 -20.68 -22.83
CA THR A 297 7.37 -21.59 -23.70
C THR A 297 8.18 -22.03 -24.91
N LEU A 298 8.83 -21.09 -25.58
CA LEU A 298 9.64 -21.35 -26.76
C LEU A 298 10.87 -22.21 -26.45
N ARG A 299 11.52 -22.02 -25.30
CA ARG A 299 12.65 -22.89 -24.88
C ARG A 299 12.22 -24.33 -24.66
N ARG A 300 11.02 -24.55 -24.13
CA ARG A 300 10.51 -25.89 -23.79
C ARG A 300 9.98 -26.64 -24.99
N PHE A 301 9.31 -25.96 -25.94
CA PHE A 301 8.61 -26.59 -27.06
C PHE A 301 9.39 -26.62 -28.40
N LEU A 302 10.44 -25.80 -28.53
CA LEU A 302 11.32 -25.85 -29.72
C LEU A 302 12.64 -26.60 -29.48
N ARG A 303 12.78 -27.28 -28.35
CA ARG A 303 13.91 -28.16 -28.01
C ARG A 303 13.63 -29.63 -28.42
N VAL A 304 12.99 -29.87 -29.52
CA VAL A 304 12.90 -31.20 -30.10
C VAL A 304 13.68 -31.23 -31.40
#